data_375adec4e038ea876c11037e69b88e25
#
_entry.id   375adec4e038ea876c11037e69b88e25
#
_cell.length_a   1.000
_cell.length_b   1.000
_cell.length_c   1.000
_cell.angle_alpha   90.00
_cell.angle_beta   90.00
_cell.angle_gamma   90.00
#
_symmetry.space_group_name_H-M   'P 1'
#
loop_
_entity.id
_entity.type
_entity.pdbx_description
1 polymer ?
#
loop_
_entity_poly.entity_id
_entity_poly.type
_entity_poly.pdbx_seq_one_letter_code
_entity_poly.pdbx_strand_id
1 'polypeptide(L)'
;GSDATTEQAGQISQAMEQLSSAAEEMAENVQNISDRMDEIGEAVNDISVSAGQLQKDSEEIQDNSKKAGEGMEKIMTGSNRSVESVNTITAKIHETNDYIEKIDEAVALIFSISGQTNLLSLNASIEAARAGEAGRGFAVVAEEIRKLSEQSAAGAEQIKNLAQGIMEKSGETVEQADVVKDIIREEQDHIIATREQYQQLEQSIRHSAEEIRKIAGETGRLSQQKEDILGNIGSLSAISEENAANNQQVNANIEEILTQIQTVGANCDKMKQISGELESSVAYFHTEKEPAGK
;
A
#
# COMPACT_ATOMS: atom_id res chain seq x y z
N GLY A 1 4.32 73.17 37.71
CA GLY A 1 4.74 72.92 36.34
C GLY A 1 5.91 71.96 36.30
N SER A 2 6.98 72.21 37.04
CA SER A 2 8.21 71.37 37.04
C SER A 2 7.94 69.94 37.59
N ASP A 3 7.21 69.85 38.71
CA ASP A 3 6.90 68.58 39.38
C ASP A 3 6.04 67.66 38.47
N ALA A 4 5.02 68.17 37.80
CA ALA A 4 4.18 67.42 36.84
C ALA A 4 4.98 66.91 35.68
N THR A 5 5.95 67.74 35.16
CA THR A 5 6.80 67.29 34.01
C THR A 5 7.82 66.22 34.47
N THR A 6 8.33 66.27 35.67
CA THR A 6 9.19 65.24 36.28
C THR A 6 8.45 63.93 36.42
N GLU A 7 7.18 63.97 36.92
CA GLU A 7 6.33 62.80 37.06
C GLU A 7 6.04 62.16 35.70
N GLN A 8 5.72 62.97 34.69
CA GLN A 8 5.51 62.47 33.29
C GLN A 8 6.78 61.87 32.71
N ALA A 9 7.95 62.48 32.88
CA ALA A 9 9.22 61.91 32.46
C ALA A 9 9.51 60.56 33.12
N GLY A 10 9.19 60.40 34.42
CA GLY A 10 9.29 59.11 35.11
C GLY A 10 8.36 58.02 34.53
N GLN A 11 7.11 58.41 34.23
CA GLN A 11 6.17 57.47 33.59
C GLN A 11 6.62 57.04 32.20
N ILE A 12 7.19 57.94 31.39
CA ILE A 12 7.74 57.61 30.07
C ILE A 12 8.95 56.71 30.21
N SER A 13 9.87 56.96 31.16
CA SER A 13 11.02 56.10 31.44
C SER A 13 10.58 54.66 31.79
N GLN A 14 9.56 54.48 32.63
CA GLN A 14 9.02 53.17 32.97
C GLN A 14 8.39 52.49 31.75
N ALA A 15 7.69 53.22 30.86
CA ALA A 15 7.15 52.67 29.62
C ALA A 15 8.27 52.23 28.67
N MET A 16 9.38 52.97 28.61
CA MET A 16 10.55 52.61 27.78
C MET A 16 11.28 51.36 28.29
N GLU A 17 11.36 51.15 29.61
CA GLU A 17 11.87 49.91 30.19
C GLU A 17 11.02 48.70 29.78
N GLN A 18 9.68 48.85 29.85
CA GLN A 18 8.75 47.80 29.40
C GLN A 18 8.88 47.52 27.91
N LEU A 19 9.05 48.56 27.09
CA LEU A 19 9.24 48.42 25.63
C LEU A 19 10.59 47.76 25.31
N SER A 20 11.64 48.03 26.07
CA SER A 20 12.93 47.36 25.90
C SER A 20 12.85 45.89 26.22
N SER A 21 12.20 45.51 27.34
CA SER A 21 11.96 44.10 27.66
C SER A 21 11.12 43.40 26.60
N ALA A 22 10.09 44.05 26.05
CA ALA A 22 9.28 43.51 24.99
C ALA A 22 10.06 43.33 23.66
N ALA A 23 11.01 44.22 23.37
CA ALA A 23 11.88 44.08 22.19
C ALA A 23 12.87 42.90 22.34
N GLU A 24 13.42 42.69 23.54
CA GLU A 24 14.27 41.53 23.85
C GLU A 24 13.48 40.21 23.73
N GLU A 25 12.28 40.14 24.30
CA GLU A 25 11.40 38.96 24.17
C GLU A 25 11.01 38.70 22.71
N MET A 26 10.79 39.76 21.94
CA MET A 26 10.52 39.63 20.46
C MET A 26 11.72 39.04 19.72
N ALA A 27 12.93 39.47 20.03
CA ALA A 27 14.16 38.94 19.44
C ALA A 27 14.34 37.44 19.75
N GLU A 28 14.08 37.03 21.00
CA GLU A 28 14.11 35.62 21.40
C GLU A 28 13.03 34.79 20.66
N ASN A 29 11.81 35.31 20.55
CA ASN A 29 10.73 34.65 19.81
C ASN A 29 11.05 34.52 18.33
N VAL A 30 11.66 35.52 17.71
CA VAL A 30 12.14 35.49 16.31
C VAL A 30 13.14 34.35 16.13
N GLN A 31 14.11 34.22 17.04
CA GLN A 31 15.09 33.12 16.96
C GLN A 31 14.41 31.75 17.10
N ASN A 32 13.54 31.60 18.10
CA ASN A 32 12.80 30.34 18.32
C ASN A 32 11.92 29.95 17.11
N ILE A 33 11.30 30.93 16.43
CA ILE A 33 10.50 30.66 15.23
C ILE A 33 11.44 30.26 14.08
N SER A 34 12.61 30.89 13.93
CA SER A 34 13.61 30.54 12.91
C SER A 34 14.07 29.10 13.07
N ASP A 35 14.42 28.68 14.29
CA ASP A 35 14.85 27.31 14.59
C ASP A 35 13.75 26.29 14.25
N ARG A 36 12.49 26.59 14.59
CA ARG A 36 11.34 25.74 14.22
C ARG A 36 11.09 25.67 12.71
N MET A 37 11.37 26.77 12.00
CA MET A 37 11.25 26.74 10.52
C MET A 37 12.31 25.86 9.88
N ASP A 38 13.49 25.73 10.49
CA ASP A 38 14.50 24.80 10.02
C ASP A 38 14.08 23.33 10.27
N GLU A 39 13.53 23.02 11.43
CA GLU A 39 12.94 21.68 11.71
C GLU A 39 11.80 21.33 10.73
N ILE A 40 10.92 22.31 10.44
CA ILE A 40 9.87 22.13 9.42
C ILE A 40 10.50 21.90 8.03
N GLY A 41 11.60 22.59 7.72
CA GLY A 41 12.31 22.39 6.46
C GLY A 41 12.86 20.97 6.30
N GLU A 42 13.43 20.40 7.34
CA GLU A 42 13.87 19.01 7.35
C GLU A 42 12.69 18.03 7.15
N ALA A 43 11.61 18.22 7.92
CA ALA A 43 10.42 17.39 7.80
C ALA A 43 9.78 17.44 6.39
N VAL A 44 9.71 18.62 5.77
CA VAL A 44 9.23 18.83 4.40
C VAL A 44 10.11 18.09 3.38
N ASN A 45 11.43 18.14 3.57
CA ASN A 45 12.37 17.39 2.73
C ASN A 45 12.16 15.88 2.87
N ASP A 46 12.01 15.36 4.07
CA ASP A 46 11.80 13.94 4.34
C ASP A 46 10.47 13.43 3.75
N ILE A 47 9.41 14.23 3.83
CA ILE A 47 8.13 13.94 3.16
C ILE A 47 8.32 13.88 1.65
N SER A 48 9.07 14.82 1.07
CA SER A 48 9.34 14.85 -0.39
C SER A 48 10.10 13.61 -0.85
N VAL A 49 11.13 13.20 -0.12
CA VAL A 49 11.90 11.97 -0.40
C VAL A 49 11.00 10.73 -0.27
N SER A 50 10.20 10.66 0.79
CA SER A 50 9.28 9.55 1.03
C SER A 50 8.21 9.45 -0.06
N ALA A 51 7.63 10.58 -0.48
CA ALA A 51 6.67 10.62 -1.59
C ALA A 51 7.30 10.15 -2.91
N GLY A 52 8.55 10.55 -3.18
CA GLY A 52 9.31 10.07 -4.34
C GLY A 52 9.55 8.55 -4.33
N GLN A 53 9.89 7.99 -3.17
CA GLN A 53 10.04 6.53 -3.01
C GLN A 53 8.70 5.81 -3.19
N LEU A 54 7.63 6.28 -2.57
CA LEU A 54 6.29 5.71 -2.70
C LEU A 54 5.77 5.75 -4.16
N GLN A 55 6.10 6.80 -4.91
CA GLN A 55 5.78 6.87 -6.34
C GLN A 55 6.47 5.74 -7.11
N LYS A 56 7.76 5.52 -6.87
CA LYS A 56 8.53 4.45 -7.49
C LYS A 56 8.02 3.06 -7.11
N ASP A 57 7.71 2.85 -5.83
CA ASP A 57 7.14 1.59 -5.35
C ASP A 57 5.78 1.32 -6.00
N SER A 58 4.93 2.34 -6.17
CA SER A 58 3.65 2.23 -6.86
C SER A 58 3.81 1.81 -8.33
N GLU A 59 4.79 2.35 -9.04
CA GLU A 59 5.11 1.97 -10.42
C GLU A 59 5.60 0.51 -10.51
N GLU A 60 6.44 0.08 -9.56
CA GLU A 60 6.93 -1.30 -9.50
C GLU A 60 5.77 -2.29 -9.20
N ILE A 61 4.88 -1.96 -8.24
CA ILE A 61 3.72 -2.81 -7.92
C ILE A 61 2.78 -2.87 -9.12
N GLN A 62 2.58 -1.77 -9.86
CA GLN A 62 1.76 -1.76 -11.07
C GLN A 62 2.32 -2.70 -12.15
N ASP A 63 3.63 -2.66 -12.39
CA ASP A 63 4.30 -3.55 -13.36
C ASP A 63 4.19 -5.02 -12.93
N ASN A 64 4.40 -5.31 -11.64
CA ASN A 64 4.28 -6.65 -11.09
C ASN A 64 2.84 -7.17 -11.17
N SER A 65 1.83 -6.35 -10.90
CA SER A 65 0.40 -6.69 -11.02
C SER A 65 0.04 -7.03 -12.46
N LYS A 66 0.53 -6.25 -13.43
CA LYS A 66 0.34 -6.51 -14.85
C LYS A 66 0.95 -7.85 -15.26
N LYS A 67 2.18 -8.12 -14.87
CA LYS A 67 2.88 -9.39 -15.14
C LYS A 67 2.14 -10.59 -14.52
N ALA A 68 1.60 -10.42 -13.31
CA ALA A 68 0.80 -11.45 -12.67
C ALA A 68 -0.51 -11.71 -13.42
N GLY A 69 -1.19 -10.67 -13.89
CA GLY A 69 -2.38 -10.79 -14.75
C GLY A 69 -2.10 -11.57 -16.06
N GLU A 70 -1.00 -11.25 -16.72
CA GLU A 70 -0.54 -11.98 -17.92
C GLU A 70 -0.19 -13.45 -17.60
N GLY A 71 0.36 -13.69 -16.40
CA GLY A 71 0.62 -15.04 -15.86
C GLY A 71 -0.67 -15.85 -15.71
N MET A 72 -1.71 -15.24 -15.12
CA MET A 72 -3.04 -15.86 -14.95
C MET A 72 -3.67 -16.24 -16.31
N GLU A 73 -3.51 -15.42 -17.34
CA GLU A 73 -4.02 -15.72 -18.68
C GLU A 73 -3.31 -16.94 -19.31
N LYS A 74 -2.00 -17.08 -19.10
CA LYS A 74 -1.24 -18.25 -19.52
C LYS A 74 -1.68 -19.51 -18.77
N ILE A 75 -1.93 -19.42 -17.46
CA ILE A 75 -2.44 -20.54 -16.65
C ILE A 75 -3.83 -20.95 -17.14
N MET A 76 -4.74 -20.01 -17.41
CA MET A 76 -6.06 -20.27 -17.97
C MET A 76 -5.98 -21.00 -19.30
N THR A 77 -5.07 -20.57 -20.18
CA THR A 77 -4.83 -21.24 -21.46
C THR A 77 -4.31 -22.68 -21.26
N GLY A 78 -3.41 -22.87 -20.30
CA GLY A 78 -2.92 -24.20 -19.92
C GLY A 78 -4.01 -25.11 -19.37
N SER A 79 -4.86 -24.58 -18.50
CA SER A 79 -6.02 -25.27 -17.92
C SER A 79 -7.01 -25.72 -19.01
N ASN A 80 -7.34 -24.86 -19.97
CA ASN A 80 -8.20 -25.22 -21.12
C ASN A 80 -7.60 -26.37 -21.95
N ARG A 81 -6.28 -26.35 -22.18
CA ARG A 81 -5.60 -27.47 -22.89
C ARG A 81 -5.63 -28.76 -22.09
N SER A 82 -5.59 -28.67 -20.77
CA SER A 82 -5.73 -29.82 -19.87
C SER A 82 -7.10 -30.46 -19.98
N VAL A 83 -8.18 -29.66 -20.01
CA VAL A 83 -9.56 -30.16 -20.28
C VAL A 83 -9.64 -30.86 -21.62
N GLU A 84 -9.10 -30.28 -22.67
CA GLU A 84 -9.09 -30.89 -24.03
C GLU A 84 -8.32 -32.22 -24.04
N SER A 85 -7.20 -32.31 -23.34
CA SER A 85 -6.41 -33.53 -23.21
C SER A 85 -7.17 -34.61 -22.46
N VAL A 86 -7.85 -34.27 -21.35
CA VAL A 86 -8.69 -35.24 -20.61
C VAL A 86 -9.85 -35.73 -21.47
N ASN A 87 -10.51 -34.85 -22.23
CA ASN A 87 -11.56 -35.24 -23.15
C ASN A 87 -11.06 -36.21 -24.24
N THR A 88 -9.85 -35.95 -24.75
CA THR A 88 -9.21 -36.83 -25.72
C THR A 88 -8.90 -38.20 -25.13
N ILE A 89 -8.39 -38.25 -23.90
CA ILE A 89 -8.13 -39.51 -23.18
C ILE A 89 -9.43 -40.28 -22.98
N THR A 90 -10.50 -39.65 -22.53
CA THR A 90 -11.82 -40.26 -22.33
C THR A 90 -12.36 -40.86 -23.64
N ALA A 91 -12.23 -40.11 -24.76
CA ALA A 91 -12.64 -40.61 -26.07
C ALA A 91 -11.83 -41.85 -26.51
N LYS A 92 -10.53 -41.88 -26.24
CA LYS A 92 -9.67 -43.02 -26.53
C LYS A 92 -9.99 -44.26 -25.69
N ILE A 93 -10.42 -44.05 -24.44
CA ILE A 93 -10.87 -45.14 -23.57
C ILE A 93 -12.17 -45.75 -24.13
N HIS A 94 -13.13 -44.91 -24.58
CA HIS A 94 -14.34 -45.41 -25.22
C HIS A 94 -14.02 -46.21 -26.48
N GLU A 95 -13.15 -45.70 -27.35
CA GLU A 95 -12.69 -46.44 -28.53
C GLU A 95 -12.05 -47.80 -28.14
N THR A 96 -11.30 -47.84 -27.04
CA THR A 96 -10.71 -49.07 -26.50
C THR A 96 -11.80 -50.07 -26.07
N ASN A 97 -12.83 -49.56 -25.37
CA ASN A 97 -13.95 -50.41 -24.96
C ASN A 97 -14.71 -51.01 -26.15
N ASP A 98 -14.90 -50.26 -27.26
CA ASP A 98 -15.48 -50.77 -28.49
C ASP A 98 -14.66 -51.94 -29.11
N TYR A 99 -13.31 -51.84 -28.98
CA TYR A 99 -12.46 -52.96 -29.40
C TYR A 99 -12.56 -54.18 -28.49
N ILE A 100 -12.68 -53.97 -27.18
CA ILE A 100 -12.86 -55.05 -26.20
C ILE A 100 -14.19 -55.77 -26.40
N GLU A 101 -15.28 -55.08 -26.73
CA GLU A 101 -16.56 -55.69 -27.08
C GLU A 101 -16.43 -56.60 -28.31
N LYS A 102 -15.71 -56.18 -29.36
CA LYS A 102 -15.42 -57.00 -30.52
C LYS A 102 -14.56 -58.23 -30.21
N ILE A 103 -13.65 -58.12 -29.26
CA ILE A 103 -12.86 -59.25 -28.75
C ILE A 103 -13.78 -60.23 -28.02
N ASP A 104 -14.72 -59.74 -27.17
CA ASP A 104 -15.67 -60.63 -26.47
C ASP A 104 -16.56 -61.39 -27.45
N GLU A 105 -17.05 -60.73 -28.51
CA GLU A 105 -17.80 -61.39 -29.59
C GLU A 105 -16.98 -62.50 -30.28
N ALA A 106 -15.70 -62.22 -30.62
CA ALA A 106 -14.82 -63.20 -31.26
C ALA A 106 -14.50 -64.36 -30.35
N VAL A 107 -14.30 -64.09 -29.06
CA VAL A 107 -14.07 -65.10 -28.00
C VAL A 107 -15.30 -66.00 -27.80
N ALA A 108 -16.51 -65.42 -27.80
CA ALA A 108 -17.75 -66.16 -27.75
C ALA A 108 -17.91 -67.15 -28.96
N LEU A 109 -17.51 -66.69 -30.15
CA LEU A 109 -17.48 -67.54 -31.31
C LEU A 109 -16.48 -68.72 -31.17
N ILE A 110 -15.26 -68.44 -30.73
CA ILE A 110 -14.23 -69.47 -30.45
C ILE A 110 -14.73 -70.51 -29.46
N PHE A 111 -15.38 -70.01 -28.39
CA PHE A 111 -15.97 -70.88 -27.35
C PHE A 111 -17.06 -71.80 -27.98
N SER A 112 -17.92 -71.23 -28.79
CA SER A 112 -18.95 -72.00 -29.55
C SER A 112 -18.34 -73.06 -30.43
N ILE A 113 -17.33 -72.71 -31.25
CA ILE A 113 -16.61 -73.63 -32.18
C ILE A 113 -15.93 -74.75 -31.40
N SER A 114 -15.29 -74.40 -30.27
CA SER A 114 -14.63 -75.36 -29.37
C SER A 114 -15.64 -76.38 -28.85
N GLY A 115 -16.83 -75.89 -28.38
CA GLY A 115 -17.92 -76.72 -27.91
C GLY A 115 -18.45 -77.69 -28.99
N GLN A 116 -18.63 -77.17 -30.20
CA GLN A 116 -19.05 -78.00 -31.39
C GLN A 116 -17.97 -79.05 -31.75
N THR A 117 -16.69 -78.61 -31.73
CA THR A 117 -15.58 -79.53 -32.03
C THR A 117 -15.44 -80.60 -30.96
N ASN A 118 -15.64 -80.25 -29.70
CA ASN A 118 -15.66 -81.25 -28.58
C ASN A 118 -16.77 -82.29 -28.80
N LEU A 119 -17.98 -81.85 -29.16
CA LEU A 119 -19.10 -82.78 -29.47
C LEU A 119 -18.82 -83.66 -30.67
N LEU A 120 -18.23 -83.08 -31.73
CA LEU A 120 -17.84 -83.84 -32.96
C LEU A 120 -16.77 -84.87 -32.62
N SER A 121 -15.77 -84.53 -31.86
CA SER A 121 -14.71 -85.43 -31.46
C SER A 121 -15.21 -86.56 -30.55
N LEU A 122 -16.15 -86.22 -29.64
CA LEU A 122 -16.81 -87.23 -28.79
C LEU A 122 -17.60 -88.23 -29.66
N ASN A 123 -18.40 -87.77 -30.63
CA ASN A 123 -19.13 -88.66 -31.58
C ASN A 123 -18.18 -89.50 -32.38
N ALA A 124 -17.05 -88.94 -32.88
CA ALA A 124 -16.02 -89.71 -33.59
C ALA A 124 -15.34 -90.75 -32.71
N SER A 125 -15.08 -90.45 -31.41
CA SER A 125 -14.53 -91.38 -30.44
C SER A 125 -15.49 -92.56 -30.20
N ILE A 126 -16.79 -92.30 -30.09
CA ILE A 126 -17.84 -93.32 -29.95
C ILE A 126 -17.89 -94.22 -31.16
N GLU A 127 -17.88 -93.66 -32.35
CA GLU A 127 -17.97 -94.49 -33.61
C GLU A 127 -16.65 -95.28 -33.87
N ALA A 128 -15.49 -94.68 -33.49
CA ALA A 128 -14.22 -95.41 -33.56
C ALA A 128 -14.19 -96.62 -32.60
N ALA A 129 -14.75 -96.46 -31.38
CA ALA A 129 -14.92 -97.58 -30.45
C ALA A 129 -15.86 -98.65 -31.00
N ARG A 130 -16.89 -98.24 -31.68
CA ARG A 130 -17.86 -99.16 -32.34
C ARG A 130 -17.25 -99.98 -33.47
N ALA A 131 -16.22 -99.45 -34.19
CA ALA A 131 -15.50 -100.14 -35.28
C ALA A 131 -14.44 -101.13 -34.74
N GLY A 132 -14.24 -101.25 -33.43
CA GLY A 132 -13.33 -102.24 -32.79
C GLY A 132 -11.87 -102.05 -33.16
N GLU A 133 -11.14 -103.12 -33.52
CA GLU A 133 -9.73 -103.06 -33.88
C GLU A 133 -9.43 -102.17 -35.12
N ALA A 134 -10.35 -102.07 -36.05
CA ALA A 134 -10.20 -101.20 -37.26
C ALA A 134 -10.31 -99.75 -36.97
N GLY A 135 -10.96 -99.35 -35.83
CA GLY A 135 -11.15 -97.97 -35.40
C GLY A 135 -10.08 -97.43 -34.48
N ARG A 136 -9.11 -98.15 -34.04
CA ARG A 136 -8.12 -97.80 -32.99
C ARG A 136 -7.32 -96.50 -33.28
N GLY A 137 -6.85 -96.36 -34.54
CA GLY A 137 -6.14 -95.17 -34.99
C GLY A 137 -7.02 -93.92 -34.97
N PHE A 138 -8.29 -94.04 -35.37
CA PHE A 138 -9.28 -92.99 -35.35
C PHE A 138 -9.68 -92.57 -33.96
N ALA A 139 -9.77 -93.47 -32.98
CA ALA A 139 -10.05 -93.21 -31.55
C ALA A 139 -8.98 -92.29 -30.92
N VAL A 140 -7.69 -92.52 -31.20
CA VAL A 140 -6.59 -91.73 -30.71
C VAL A 140 -6.67 -90.29 -31.28
N VAL A 141 -6.95 -90.15 -32.59
CA VAL A 141 -7.10 -88.81 -33.23
C VAL A 141 -8.30 -88.07 -32.63
N ALA A 142 -9.43 -88.76 -32.49
CA ALA A 142 -10.66 -88.17 -31.93
C ALA A 142 -10.45 -87.72 -30.50
N GLU A 143 -9.75 -88.49 -29.67
CA GLU A 143 -9.43 -88.09 -28.29
C GLU A 143 -8.44 -86.90 -28.23
N GLU A 144 -7.47 -86.81 -29.15
CA GLU A 144 -6.57 -85.64 -29.22
C GLU A 144 -7.31 -84.40 -29.69
N ILE A 145 -8.26 -84.48 -30.65
CA ILE A 145 -9.12 -83.33 -31.03
C ILE A 145 -10.01 -82.90 -29.88
N ARG A 146 -10.55 -83.86 -29.09
CA ARG A 146 -11.33 -83.57 -27.92
C ARG A 146 -10.51 -82.75 -26.93
N LYS A 147 -9.30 -83.18 -26.59
CA LYS A 147 -8.40 -82.51 -25.74
C LYS A 147 -8.00 -81.10 -26.21
N LEU A 148 -7.71 -80.93 -27.47
CA LEU A 148 -7.44 -79.66 -28.13
C LEU A 148 -8.64 -78.72 -28.08
N SER A 149 -9.88 -79.18 -28.23
CA SER A 149 -11.09 -78.38 -28.14
C SER A 149 -11.35 -77.94 -26.71
N GLU A 150 -11.10 -78.77 -25.68
CA GLU A 150 -11.17 -78.42 -24.28
C GLU A 150 -10.12 -77.34 -23.92
N GLN A 151 -8.89 -77.49 -24.40
CA GLN A 151 -7.84 -76.47 -24.23
C GLN A 151 -8.18 -75.15 -24.90
N SER A 152 -8.77 -75.17 -26.11
CA SER A 152 -9.22 -73.97 -26.83
C SER A 152 -10.35 -73.26 -26.07
N ALA A 153 -11.32 -74.02 -25.52
CA ALA A 153 -12.39 -73.45 -24.73
C ALA A 153 -11.86 -72.79 -23.42
N ALA A 154 -10.90 -73.47 -22.74
CA ALA A 154 -10.26 -72.89 -21.56
C ALA A 154 -9.44 -71.61 -21.89
N GLY A 155 -8.74 -71.63 -23.04
CA GLY A 155 -8.04 -70.43 -23.52
C GLY A 155 -8.99 -69.25 -23.83
N ALA A 156 -10.12 -69.56 -24.47
CA ALA A 156 -11.16 -68.57 -24.74
C ALA A 156 -11.75 -67.95 -23.46
N GLU A 157 -12.01 -68.77 -22.43
CA GLU A 157 -12.51 -68.30 -21.17
C GLU A 157 -11.50 -67.40 -20.44
N GLN A 158 -10.20 -67.71 -20.50
CA GLN A 158 -9.16 -66.84 -19.98
C GLN A 158 -9.13 -65.49 -20.70
N ILE A 159 -9.25 -65.43 -22.00
CA ILE A 159 -9.31 -64.18 -22.79
C ILE A 159 -10.54 -63.39 -22.38
N LYS A 160 -11.70 -64.01 -22.25
CA LYS A 160 -12.93 -63.37 -21.77
C LYS A 160 -12.75 -62.70 -20.42
N ASN A 161 -12.18 -63.39 -19.46
CA ASN A 161 -11.93 -62.84 -18.11
C ASN A 161 -10.96 -61.64 -18.17
N LEU A 162 -9.93 -61.71 -19.04
CA LEU A 162 -9.01 -60.56 -19.24
C LEU A 162 -9.73 -59.40 -19.89
N ALA A 163 -10.56 -59.61 -20.88
CA ALA A 163 -11.36 -58.59 -21.57
C ALA A 163 -12.30 -57.86 -20.59
N GLN A 164 -12.98 -58.64 -19.74
CA GLN A 164 -13.82 -58.08 -18.65
C GLN A 164 -13.03 -57.26 -17.66
N GLY A 165 -11.85 -57.74 -17.24
CA GLY A 165 -10.97 -56.95 -16.36
C GLY A 165 -10.47 -55.64 -16.96
N ILE A 166 -10.22 -55.62 -18.30
CA ILE A 166 -9.86 -54.40 -19.02
C ILE A 166 -11.04 -53.41 -19.04
N MET A 167 -12.26 -53.88 -19.31
CA MET A 167 -13.47 -53.02 -19.32
C MET A 167 -13.71 -52.38 -17.94
N GLU A 168 -13.55 -53.15 -16.86
CA GLU A 168 -13.68 -52.63 -15.51
C GLU A 168 -12.66 -51.54 -15.26
N LYS A 169 -11.39 -51.75 -15.55
CA LYS A 169 -10.33 -50.76 -15.39
C LYS A 169 -10.48 -49.54 -16.30
N SER A 170 -11.03 -49.72 -17.48
CA SER A 170 -11.42 -48.63 -18.37
C SER A 170 -12.52 -47.76 -17.76
N GLY A 171 -13.54 -48.37 -17.15
CA GLY A 171 -14.61 -47.67 -16.43
C GLY A 171 -14.09 -46.85 -15.28
N GLU A 172 -13.24 -47.44 -14.41
CA GLU A 172 -12.56 -46.70 -13.31
C GLU A 172 -11.74 -45.50 -13.84
N THR A 173 -11.08 -45.67 -15.00
CA THR A 173 -10.27 -44.60 -15.60
C THR A 173 -11.13 -43.44 -16.14
N VAL A 174 -12.31 -43.74 -16.71
CA VAL A 174 -13.27 -42.69 -17.13
C VAL A 174 -13.80 -41.92 -15.91
N GLU A 175 -14.18 -42.62 -14.84
CA GLU A 175 -14.61 -41.96 -13.60
C GLU A 175 -13.52 -41.03 -13.02
N GLN A 176 -12.28 -41.49 -13.01
CA GLN A 176 -11.15 -40.68 -12.57
C GLN A 176 -10.91 -39.46 -13.50
N ALA A 177 -11.13 -39.61 -14.80
CA ALA A 177 -11.03 -38.51 -15.74
C ALA A 177 -12.11 -37.42 -15.50
N ASP A 178 -13.31 -37.80 -15.10
CA ASP A 178 -14.37 -36.86 -14.75
C ASP A 178 -14.03 -36.10 -13.45
N VAL A 179 -13.47 -36.77 -12.43
CA VAL A 179 -12.96 -36.11 -11.22
C VAL A 179 -11.89 -35.09 -11.56
N VAL A 180 -10.96 -35.41 -12.47
CA VAL A 180 -9.92 -34.47 -12.92
C VAL A 180 -10.54 -33.26 -13.64
N LYS A 181 -11.59 -33.44 -14.44
CA LYS A 181 -12.31 -32.31 -15.07
C LYS A 181 -12.93 -31.37 -14.05
N ASP A 182 -13.52 -31.90 -13.00
CA ASP A 182 -14.15 -31.10 -11.97
C ASP A 182 -13.09 -30.30 -11.18
N ILE A 183 -11.94 -30.90 -10.85
CA ILE A 183 -10.80 -30.21 -10.26
C ILE A 183 -10.31 -29.07 -11.17
N ILE A 184 -10.19 -29.30 -12.48
CA ILE A 184 -9.76 -28.26 -13.43
C ILE A 184 -10.78 -27.11 -13.50
N ARG A 185 -12.07 -27.38 -13.40
CA ARG A 185 -13.10 -26.32 -13.35
C ARG A 185 -12.96 -25.46 -12.11
N GLU A 186 -12.80 -26.08 -10.94
CA GLU A 186 -12.56 -25.37 -9.69
C GLU A 186 -11.30 -24.50 -9.77
N GLU A 187 -10.22 -25.03 -10.36
CA GLU A 187 -9.00 -24.26 -10.62
C GLU A 187 -9.25 -23.05 -11.55
N GLN A 188 -10.06 -23.21 -12.60
CA GLN A 188 -10.44 -22.12 -13.50
C GLN A 188 -11.21 -21.02 -12.76
N ASP A 189 -12.13 -21.36 -11.88
CA ASP A 189 -12.87 -20.41 -11.06
C ASP A 189 -11.91 -19.63 -10.12
N HIS A 190 -10.94 -20.31 -9.51
CA HIS A 190 -9.89 -19.66 -8.71
C HIS A 190 -9.00 -18.72 -9.54
N ILE A 191 -8.66 -19.07 -10.76
CA ILE A 191 -7.88 -18.23 -11.68
C ILE A 191 -8.66 -16.96 -12.02
N ILE A 192 -9.97 -17.08 -12.30
CA ILE A 192 -10.86 -15.92 -12.58
C ILE A 192 -10.92 -14.99 -11.38
N ALA A 193 -11.18 -15.52 -10.19
CA ALA A 193 -11.24 -14.73 -8.95
C ALA A 193 -9.90 -14.03 -8.65
N THR A 194 -8.78 -14.71 -8.85
CA THR A 194 -7.44 -14.14 -8.66
C THR A 194 -7.17 -13.02 -9.67
N ARG A 195 -7.59 -13.16 -10.91
CA ARG A 195 -7.47 -12.11 -11.94
C ARG A 195 -8.28 -10.86 -11.57
N GLU A 196 -9.49 -11.03 -11.04
CA GLU A 196 -10.31 -9.92 -10.56
C GLU A 196 -9.63 -9.19 -9.39
N GLN A 197 -8.99 -9.91 -8.46
CA GLN A 197 -8.22 -9.32 -7.37
C GLN A 197 -7.04 -8.48 -7.89
N TYR A 198 -6.31 -8.94 -8.91
CA TYR A 198 -5.25 -8.16 -9.53
C TYR A 198 -5.77 -6.89 -10.22
N GLN A 199 -6.94 -6.93 -10.85
CA GLN A 199 -7.58 -5.74 -11.42
C GLN A 199 -7.96 -4.71 -10.33
N GLN A 200 -8.50 -5.16 -9.20
CA GLN A 200 -8.79 -4.29 -8.06
C GLN A 200 -7.52 -3.71 -7.45
N LEU A 201 -6.45 -4.52 -7.35
CA LEU A 201 -5.15 -4.06 -6.89
C LEU A 201 -4.59 -2.95 -7.81
N GLU A 202 -4.69 -3.12 -9.13
CA GLU A 202 -4.27 -2.09 -10.09
C GLU A 202 -5.02 -0.76 -9.90
N GLN A 203 -6.34 -0.80 -9.66
CA GLN A 203 -7.13 0.40 -9.36
C GLN A 203 -6.68 1.07 -8.06
N SER A 204 -6.43 0.28 -7.01
CA SER A 204 -5.97 0.79 -5.71
C SER A 204 -4.60 1.47 -5.82
N ILE A 205 -3.68 0.89 -6.61
CA ILE A 205 -2.36 1.45 -6.84
C ILE A 205 -2.44 2.76 -7.64
N ARG A 206 -3.30 2.83 -8.66
CA ARG A 206 -3.53 4.09 -9.40
C ARG A 206 -4.03 5.19 -8.48
N HIS A 207 -4.99 4.88 -7.61
CA HIS A 207 -5.48 5.83 -6.61
C HIS A 207 -4.36 6.27 -5.64
N SER A 208 -3.56 5.32 -5.14
CA SER A 208 -2.40 5.63 -4.28
C SER A 208 -1.39 6.55 -4.98
N ALA A 209 -1.09 6.30 -6.26
CA ALA A 209 -0.20 7.15 -7.05
C ALA A 209 -0.75 8.58 -7.24
N GLU A 210 -2.07 8.76 -7.36
CA GLU A 210 -2.71 10.07 -7.40
C GLU A 210 -2.58 10.81 -6.06
N GLU A 211 -2.82 10.12 -4.95
CA GLU A 211 -2.67 10.71 -3.61
C GLU A 211 -1.20 11.08 -3.31
N ILE A 212 -0.23 10.27 -3.74
CA ILE A 212 1.20 10.59 -3.62
C ILE A 212 1.55 11.86 -4.40
N ARG A 213 1.00 12.06 -5.61
CA ARG A 213 1.19 13.30 -6.38
C ARG A 213 0.61 14.52 -5.69
N LYS A 214 -0.55 14.38 -5.02
CA LYS A 214 -1.13 15.45 -4.20
C LYS A 214 -0.22 15.78 -3.03
N ILE A 215 0.29 14.77 -2.31
CA ILE A 215 1.25 14.95 -1.22
C ILE A 215 2.48 15.72 -1.71
N ALA A 216 3.06 15.34 -2.83
CA ALA A 216 4.20 16.04 -3.42
C ALA A 216 3.88 17.51 -3.76
N GLY A 217 2.68 17.78 -4.30
CA GLY A 217 2.21 19.13 -4.57
C GLY A 217 2.01 19.98 -3.30
N GLU A 218 1.43 19.40 -2.25
CA GLU A 218 1.24 20.08 -0.98
C GLU A 218 2.58 20.32 -0.25
N THR A 219 3.52 19.39 -0.35
CA THR A 219 4.87 19.54 0.18
C THR A 219 5.60 20.71 -0.51
N GLY A 220 5.45 20.86 -1.82
CA GLY A 220 5.98 22.02 -2.55
C GLY A 220 5.37 23.35 -2.06
N ARG A 221 4.07 23.37 -1.76
CA ARG A 221 3.40 24.56 -1.19
C ARG A 221 3.88 24.86 0.23
N LEU A 222 4.07 23.83 1.05
CA LEU A 222 4.63 23.98 2.40
C LEU A 222 6.04 24.57 2.35
N SER A 223 6.88 24.14 1.41
CA SER A 223 8.20 24.71 1.20
C SER A 223 8.14 26.20 0.87
N GLN A 224 7.21 26.61 -0.02
CA GLN A 224 7.03 28.04 -0.35
C GLN A 224 6.53 28.83 0.86
N GLN A 225 5.56 28.32 1.63
CA GLN A 225 5.05 28.99 2.82
C GLN A 225 6.15 29.15 3.88
N LYS A 226 7.04 28.17 4.04
CA LYS A 226 8.21 28.28 4.91
C LYS A 226 9.10 29.47 4.49
N GLU A 227 9.42 29.60 3.21
CA GLU A 227 10.21 30.71 2.70
C GLU A 227 9.55 32.08 2.96
N ASP A 228 8.23 32.16 2.77
CA ASP A 228 7.46 33.39 3.05
C ASP A 228 7.50 33.74 4.55
N ILE A 229 7.40 32.73 5.44
CA ILE A 229 7.52 32.92 6.90
C ILE A 229 8.94 33.40 7.26
N LEU A 230 9.99 32.79 6.70
CA LEU A 230 11.38 33.24 6.93
C LEU A 230 11.57 34.68 6.49
N GLY A 231 10.98 35.13 5.38
CA GLY A 231 10.97 36.52 4.96
C GLY A 231 10.30 37.46 5.98
N ASN A 232 9.17 37.04 6.55
CA ASN A 232 8.48 37.78 7.61
C ASN A 232 9.29 37.84 8.92
N ILE A 233 9.96 36.75 9.29
CA ILE A 233 10.87 36.68 10.44
C ILE A 233 12.01 37.69 10.29
N GLY A 234 12.64 37.74 9.10
CA GLY A 234 13.68 38.75 8.82
C GLY A 234 13.20 40.17 8.98
N SER A 235 11.97 40.48 8.54
CA SER A 235 11.33 41.79 8.74
C SER A 235 11.05 42.09 10.21
N LEU A 236 10.59 41.09 10.97
CA LEU A 236 10.30 41.21 12.41
C LEU A 236 11.58 41.43 13.21
N SER A 237 12.68 40.77 12.85
CA SER A 237 14.01 41.00 13.44
C SER A 237 14.47 42.44 13.25
N ALA A 238 14.34 42.96 12.02
CA ALA A 238 14.70 44.36 11.74
C ALA A 238 13.87 45.37 12.53
N ILE A 239 12.56 45.13 12.70
CA ILE A 239 11.67 45.96 13.53
C ILE A 239 12.06 45.88 14.99
N SER A 240 12.44 44.71 15.52
CA SER A 240 12.90 44.54 16.89
C SER A 240 14.18 45.32 17.16
N GLU A 241 15.16 45.28 16.26
CA GLU A 241 16.40 46.05 16.34
C GLU A 241 16.11 47.57 16.30
N GLU A 242 15.23 48.01 15.38
CA GLU A 242 14.81 49.42 15.28
C GLU A 242 14.12 49.89 16.54
N ASN A 243 13.21 49.07 17.12
CA ASN A 243 12.54 49.38 18.39
C ASN A 243 13.54 49.52 19.55
N ALA A 244 14.53 48.62 19.66
CA ALA A 244 15.56 48.71 20.67
C ALA A 244 16.39 50.01 20.52
N ALA A 245 16.78 50.40 19.31
CA ALA A 245 17.51 51.64 19.04
C ALA A 245 16.65 52.88 19.36
N ASN A 246 15.37 52.89 18.98
CA ASN A 246 14.45 53.97 19.28
C ASN A 246 14.22 54.13 20.80
N ASN A 247 14.10 53.01 21.52
CA ASN A 247 13.98 53.02 22.98
C ASN A 247 15.20 53.65 23.68
N GLN A 248 16.41 53.33 23.21
CA GLN A 248 17.64 53.92 23.70
C GLN A 248 17.66 55.46 23.48
N GLN A 249 17.26 55.90 22.29
CA GLN A 249 17.21 57.31 21.97
C GLN A 249 16.16 58.07 22.80
N VAL A 250 14.95 57.47 22.96
CA VAL A 250 13.92 58.07 23.83
C VAL A 250 14.39 58.18 25.27
N ASN A 251 15.06 57.17 25.82
CA ASN A 251 15.64 57.21 27.18
C ASN A 251 16.69 58.34 27.31
N ALA A 252 17.58 58.53 26.32
CA ALA A 252 18.54 59.64 26.33
C ALA A 252 17.82 61.00 26.32
N ASN A 253 16.76 61.16 25.52
CA ASN A 253 15.96 62.38 25.46
C ASN A 253 15.27 62.65 26.82
N ILE A 254 14.79 61.63 27.54
CA ILE A 254 14.19 61.77 28.86
C ILE A 254 15.22 62.26 29.89
N GLU A 255 16.44 61.73 29.88
CA GLU A 255 17.54 62.21 30.76
C GLU A 255 17.86 63.69 30.52
N GLU A 256 17.88 64.09 29.22
CA GLU A 256 18.07 65.51 28.84
C GLU A 256 16.93 66.38 29.34
N ILE A 257 15.65 65.98 29.22
CA ILE A 257 14.46 66.66 29.69
C ILE A 257 14.55 66.79 31.22
N LEU A 258 14.90 65.77 31.99
CA LEU A 258 15.05 65.81 33.43
C LEU A 258 16.12 66.81 33.84
N THR A 259 17.25 66.87 33.14
CA THR A 259 18.32 67.87 33.40
C THR A 259 17.84 69.27 33.09
N GLN A 260 17.06 69.49 32.04
CA GLN A 260 16.48 70.79 31.73
C GLN A 260 15.47 71.25 32.81
N ILE A 261 14.62 70.33 33.32
CA ILE A 261 13.65 70.60 34.37
C ILE A 261 14.37 71.01 35.66
N GLN A 262 15.46 70.33 36.06
CA GLN A 262 16.28 70.72 37.20
C GLN A 262 16.84 72.18 37.06
N THR A 263 17.29 72.49 35.82
CA THR A 263 17.79 73.86 35.52
C THR A 263 16.69 74.93 35.63
N VAL A 264 15.48 74.57 35.08
CA VAL A 264 14.31 75.47 35.24
C VAL A 264 13.91 75.64 36.66
N GLY A 265 13.91 74.61 37.49
CA GLY A 265 13.66 74.65 38.91
C GLY A 265 14.62 75.60 39.62
N ALA A 266 15.94 75.47 39.42
CA ALA A 266 16.96 76.31 39.96
C ALA A 266 16.79 77.80 39.53
N ASN A 267 16.39 78.03 38.25
CA ASN A 267 16.11 79.38 37.79
C ASN A 267 14.86 79.98 38.41
N CYS A 268 13.80 79.20 38.69
CA CYS A 268 12.61 79.65 39.42
C CYS A 268 12.91 80.00 40.83
N ASP A 269 13.73 79.25 41.55
CA ASP A 269 14.16 79.54 42.92
C ASP A 269 14.97 80.86 42.98
N LYS A 270 15.87 81.04 42.00
CA LYS A 270 16.62 82.31 41.89
C LYS A 270 15.71 83.48 41.57
N MET A 271 14.71 83.33 40.69
CA MET A 271 13.72 84.34 40.42
C MET A 271 12.90 84.69 41.71
N LYS A 272 12.50 83.68 42.51
CA LYS A 272 11.77 83.86 43.74
C LYS A 272 12.61 84.63 44.76
N GLN A 273 13.93 84.38 44.88
CA GLN A 273 14.88 85.09 45.69
C GLN A 273 14.98 86.56 45.23
N ILE A 274 15.21 86.83 43.97
CA ILE A 274 15.30 88.19 43.36
C ILE A 274 13.99 88.98 43.63
N SER A 275 12.83 88.32 43.44
CA SER A 275 11.51 88.95 43.75
C SER A 275 11.36 89.34 45.20
N GLY A 276 11.81 88.49 46.15
CA GLY A 276 11.82 88.77 47.57
C GLY A 276 12.77 89.91 47.91
N GLU A 277 13.98 90.00 47.33
CA GLU A 277 14.92 91.07 47.49
C GLU A 277 14.34 92.40 46.92
N LEU A 278 13.67 92.32 45.77
CA LEU A 278 12.98 93.50 45.18
C LEU A 278 11.84 93.99 46.03
N GLU A 279 10.98 93.09 46.58
CA GLU A 279 9.88 93.40 47.48
C GLU A 279 10.41 94.06 48.79
N SER A 280 11.50 93.56 49.37
CA SER A 280 12.18 94.16 50.53
C SER A 280 12.71 95.54 50.22
N SER A 281 13.31 95.75 49.02
CA SER A 281 13.82 97.07 48.60
C SER A 281 12.69 98.09 48.37
N VAL A 282 11.59 97.65 47.78
CA VAL A 282 10.40 98.52 47.57
C VAL A 282 9.73 98.86 48.92
N ALA A 283 9.67 97.95 49.89
CA ALA A 283 9.14 98.19 51.22
C ALA A 283 9.99 99.22 51.96
N TYR A 284 11.33 99.18 51.77
CA TYR A 284 12.22 100.23 52.34
C TYR A 284 11.85 101.63 51.84
N PHE A 285 11.52 101.84 50.58
CA PHE A 285 11.11 103.18 50.06
C PHE A 285 9.68 103.57 50.49
N HIS A 286 8.77 102.70 50.87
CA HIS A 286 7.43 103.02 51.34
C HIS A 286 7.34 103.45 52.84
N THR A 287 8.35 103.19 53.63
CA THR A 287 8.40 103.58 55.06
C THR A 287 8.82 105.03 55.33
N GLU A 288 9.27 105.83 54.29
CA GLU A 288 9.55 107.25 54.38
C GLU A 288 8.37 108.13 53.85
N LYS A 289 7.13 107.83 54.20
CA LYS A 289 6.07 108.88 54.16
C LYS A 289 6.06 109.69 55.44
N GLU A 290 6.62 110.86 55.35
CA GLU A 290 6.56 111.90 56.40
C GLU A 290 5.12 112.11 56.96
N PRO A 291 4.96 112.32 58.23
CA PRO A 291 3.68 112.77 58.81
C PRO A 291 3.41 114.22 58.35
N ALA A 292 2.37 114.43 57.52
CA ALA A 292 1.89 115.80 57.22
C ALA A 292 1.45 116.49 58.51
N GLY A 293 2.26 117.47 58.90
CA GLY A 293 1.96 118.37 59.93
C GLY A 293 0.74 119.29 59.63
N LYS A 294 -0.10 119.45 60.59
CA LYS A 294 -1.14 120.45 60.88
C LYS A 294 -1.70 121.26 59.69
#